data_026280540567f49a2a6e3b9831691444
#
_entry.id   026280540567f49a2a6e3b9831691444
#
_cell.length_a   1.000
_cell.length_b   1.000
_cell.length_c   1.000
_cell.angle_alpha   90.00
_cell.angle_beta   90.00
_cell.angle_gamma   90.00
#
_symmetry.space_group_name_H-M   'P 1'
#
loop_
_entity.id
_entity.type
_entity.pdbx_description
1 polymer ?
#
loop_
_entity_poly.entity_id
_entity_poly.type
_entity_poly.pdbx_seq_one_letter_code
_entity_poly.pdbx_strand_id
1 'polypeptide(L)'
;VKKVLGVSLDELGISLINIRSTGFQNVAVLFHDDRIRKRCSIVTDLDMSIIDTTIIAGDTEDVKNRKKKYLGSQEKGIARKASLEMAFSGNPWISSFFASHTFEVDFVSAGNARKMLGILPDVYKDKATIATAKAELESADVALYGQRALTIANNYGKGCLAILLGKRIDPDVTIPEYILHAIAFAHPTVKKEVWFNVLDYRLKLLEDDLVTPLEECNEFRKKLTAFRNGEIDFVGVRNEMLSAFPGDRINDVLKVF
;
A
#
# COMPACT_ATOMS: atom_id res chain seq x y z
N VAL A 1 0.13 8.18 -0.16
CA VAL A 1 1.07 8.77 -1.11
C VAL A 1 1.49 10.15 -0.63
N LYS A 2 0.61 11.16 -0.62
CA LYS A 2 0.97 12.56 -0.31
C LYS A 2 1.74 12.73 1.02
N LYS A 3 1.34 12.04 2.08
CA LYS A 3 2.03 12.12 3.39
C LYS A 3 3.42 11.48 3.40
N VAL A 4 3.63 10.45 2.57
CA VAL A 4 4.92 9.75 2.49
C VAL A 4 5.87 10.41 1.51
N LEU A 5 5.34 10.87 0.36
CA LEU A 5 6.15 11.40 -0.75
C LEU A 5 6.17 12.94 -0.83
N GLY A 6 5.33 13.64 -0.07
CA GLY A 6 5.16 15.09 -0.19
C GLY A 6 4.36 15.53 -1.44
N VAL A 7 4.14 14.64 -2.40
CA VAL A 7 3.41 14.91 -3.64
C VAL A 7 2.13 14.08 -3.72
N SER A 8 1.08 14.61 -4.32
CA SER A 8 -0.21 13.92 -4.53
C SER A 8 -0.17 13.05 -5.79
N LEU A 9 -1.17 12.15 -5.94
CA LEU A 9 -1.34 11.41 -7.20
C LEU A 9 -1.59 12.33 -8.38
N ASP A 10 -2.31 13.44 -8.17
CA ASP A 10 -2.59 14.43 -9.23
C ASP A 10 -1.28 15.11 -9.71
N GLU A 11 -0.37 15.45 -8.78
CA GLU A 11 0.96 15.99 -9.13
C GLU A 11 1.81 14.96 -9.88
N LEU A 12 1.58 13.66 -9.63
CA LEU A 12 2.14 12.56 -10.43
C LEU A 12 1.38 12.34 -11.75
N GLY A 13 0.30 13.07 -12.04
CA GLY A 13 -0.52 12.86 -13.22
C GLY A 13 -1.33 11.56 -13.19
N ILE A 14 -1.62 11.03 -12.01
CA ILE A 14 -2.36 9.78 -11.79
C ILE A 14 -3.76 10.10 -11.27
N SER A 15 -4.78 9.65 -11.99
CA SER A 15 -6.17 9.71 -11.56
C SER A 15 -6.59 8.39 -10.89
N LEU A 16 -7.20 8.47 -9.72
CA LEU A 16 -7.75 7.32 -9.01
C LEU A 16 -9.25 7.20 -9.25
N ILE A 17 -9.69 6.04 -9.80
CA ILE A 17 -11.09 5.76 -10.09
C ILE A 17 -11.56 4.60 -9.22
N ASN A 18 -12.54 4.83 -8.36
CA ASN A 18 -13.18 3.79 -7.56
C ASN A 18 -14.38 3.21 -8.33
N ILE A 19 -14.25 1.98 -8.80
CA ILE A 19 -15.29 1.29 -9.58
C ILE A 19 -16.40 0.70 -8.70
N ARG A 20 -16.14 0.51 -7.40
CA ARG A 20 -17.09 -0.06 -6.41
C ARG A 20 -17.66 -1.45 -6.80
N SER A 21 -16.99 -2.17 -7.69
CA SER A 21 -17.40 -3.48 -8.19
C SER A 21 -16.21 -4.28 -8.70
N THR A 22 -16.44 -5.51 -9.14
CA THR A 22 -15.43 -6.34 -9.82
C THR A 22 -15.41 -6.16 -11.34
N GLY A 23 -16.17 -5.21 -11.87
CA GLY A 23 -16.28 -4.93 -13.31
C GLY A 23 -15.10 -4.17 -13.93
N PHE A 24 -13.87 -4.44 -13.45
CA PHE A 24 -12.65 -3.76 -13.91
C PHE A 24 -12.43 -3.85 -15.40
N GLN A 25 -12.76 -4.99 -16.02
CA GLN A 25 -12.60 -5.22 -17.47
C GLN A 25 -13.38 -4.20 -18.29
N ASN A 26 -14.60 -3.83 -17.88
CA ASN A 26 -15.46 -2.90 -18.62
C ASN A 26 -14.85 -1.50 -18.72
N VAL A 27 -14.06 -1.08 -17.74
CA VAL A 27 -13.38 0.22 -17.74
C VAL A 27 -11.99 0.09 -18.35
N ALA A 28 -11.25 -0.94 -17.97
CA ALA A 28 -9.86 -1.13 -18.39
C ALA A 28 -9.74 -1.35 -19.92
N VAL A 29 -10.75 -1.96 -20.55
CA VAL A 29 -10.78 -2.13 -22.03
C VAL A 29 -10.70 -0.80 -22.80
N LEU A 30 -11.05 0.33 -22.17
CA LEU A 30 -10.89 1.65 -22.79
C LEU A 30 -9.42 2.03 -23.02
N PHE A 31 -8.51 1.42 -22.27
CA PHE A 31 -7.06 1.67 -22.31
C PHE A 31 -6.31 0.64 -23.19
N HIS A 32 -7.03 -0.19 -23.94
CA HIS A 32 -6.44 -1.16 -24.86
C HIS A 32 -5.68 -0.49 -26.01
N ASP A 33 -4.78 -1.24 -26.67
CA ASP A 33 -3.88 -0.76 -27.72
C ASP A 33 -4.57 -0.04 -28.87
N ASP A 34 -5.80 -0.45 -29.20
CA ASP A 34 -6.65 0.11 -30.27
C ASP A 34 -7.48 1.32 -29.81
N ARG A 35 -7.34 1.74 -28.54
CA ARG A 35 -8.15 2.83 -27.93
C ARG A 35 -7.28 3.90 -27.27
N ILE A 36 -7.50 4.13 -25.95
CA ILE A 36 -6.74 5.11 -25.18
C ILE A 36 -5.40 4.50 -24.76
N ARG A 37 -4.31 4.86 -25.43
CA ARG A 37 -2.96 4.40 -25.11
C ARG A 37 -2.39 5.15 -23.91
N LYS A 38 -3.03 4.98 -22.75
CA LYS A 38 -2.57 5.48 -21.44
C LYS A 38 -2.47 4.31 -20.48
N ARG A 39 -1.51 4.37 -19.58
CA ARG A 39 -1.32 3.31 -18.59
C ARG A 39 -2.48 3.27 -17.60
N CYS A 40 -3.00 2.08 -17.36
CA CYS A 40 -4.10 1.79 -16.46
C CYS A 40 -3.69 0.66 -15.51
N SER A 41 -3.53 0.97 -14.25
CA SER A 41 -3.30 -0.01 -13.19
C SER A 41 -4.62 -0.43 -12.58
N ILE A 42 -4.90 -1.71 -12.56
CA ILE A 42 -6.04 -2.30 -11.85
C ILE A 42 -5.53 -2.76 -10.49
N VAL A 43 -6.12 -2.25 -9.41
CA VAL A 43 -5.76 -2.62 -8.04
C VAL A 43 -6.95 -3.33 -7.39
N THR A 44 -6.75 -4.56 -6.92
CA THR A 44 -7.80 -5.37 -6.28
C THR A 44 -7.20 -6.41 -5.33
N ASP A 45 -8.06 -7.07 -4.52
CA ASP A 45 -7.66 -8.05 -3.52
C ASP A 45 -7.71 -9.47 -4.10
N LEU A 46 -6.88 -10.39 -3.59
CA LEU A 46 -6.99 -11.84 -3.84
C LEU A 46 -7.87 -12.51 -2.80
N ASP A 47 -8.14 -11.84 -1.70
CA ASP A 47 -8.90 -12.39 -0.56
C ASP A 47 -8.33 -13.73 -0.04
N MET A 48 -6.98 -13.91 -0.10
CA MET A 48 -6.35 -15.14 0.42
C MET A 48 -6.74 -15.34 1.87
N SER A 49 -7.01 -16.59 2.24
CA SER A 49 -7.44 -16.91 3.60
C SER A 49 -6.33 -16.60 4.60
N ILE A 50 -6.71 -15.96 5.71
CA ILE A 50 -5.84 -15.72 6.87
C ILE A 50 -5.87 -16.88 7.88
N ILE A 51 -6.67 -17.91 7.63
CA ILE A 51 -6.80 -19.11 8.46
C ILE A 51 -6.65 -20.36 7.59
N ASP A 52 -6.30 -21.48 8.22
CA ASP A 52 -6.40 -22.79 7.56
C ASP A 52 -7.87 -23.11 7.23
N THR A 53 -8.15 -23.31 5.95
CA THR A 53 -9.49 -23.63 5.43
C THR A 53 -9.80 -25.13 5.37
N THR A 54 -8.84 -25.99 5.75
CA THR A 54 -9.02 -27.44 5.79
C THR A 54 -10.06 -27.83 6.85
N ILE A 55 -11.17 -28.43 6.42
CA ILE A 55 -12.22 -28.90 7.33
C ILE A 55 -11.78 -30.23 7.94
N ILE A 56 -11.78 -30.31 9.26
CA ILE A 56 -11.45 -31.53 10.02
C ILE A 56 -12.67 -32.07 10.76
N ALA A 57 -12.62 -33.34 11.14
CA ALA A 57 -13.75 -34.03 11.79
C ALA A 57 -14.22 -33.43 13.12
N GLY A 58 -13.32 -32.70 13.84
CA GLY A 58 -13.62 -32.00 15.10
C GLY A 58 -14.19 -30.58 14.94
N ASP A 59 -14.30 -30.06 13.72
CA ASP A 59 -14.83 -28.72 13.49
C ASP A 59 -16.32 -28.64 13.82
N THR A 60 -16.72 -27.61 14.57
CA THR A 60 -18.14 -27.27 14.74
C THR A 60 -18.72 -26.73 13.42
N GLU A 61 -20.05 -26.72 13.28
CA GLU A 61 -20.69 -26.18 12.05
C GLU A 61 -20.33 -24.69 11.81
N ASP A 62 -20.19 -23.89 12.86
CA ASP A 62 -19.78 -22.50 12.74
C ASP A 62 -18.34 -22.37 12.20
N VAL A 63 -17.42 -23.22 12.68
CA VAL A 63 -16.04 -23.27 12.19
C VAL A 63 -16.01 -23.70 10.72
N LYS A 64 -16.76 -24.76 10.36
CA LYS A 64 -16.88 -25.21 8.96
C LYS A 64 -17.42 -24.11 8.04
N ASN A 65 -18.48 -23.43 8.47
CA ASN A 65 -19.08 -22.34 7.70
C ASN A 65 -18.10 -21.17 7.53
N ARG A 66 -17.36 -20.83 8.57
CA ARG A 66 -16.30 -19.80 8.50
C ARG A 66 -15.21 -20.20 7.51
N LYS A 67 -14.67 -21.43 7.61
CA LYS A 67 -13.67 -21.98 6.69
C LYS A 67 -14.15 -21.96 5.24
N LYS A 68 -15.39 -22.42 4.98
CA LYS A 68 -16.01 -22.39 3.64
C LYS A 68 -16.12 -20.96 3.10
N LYS A 69 -16.47 -19.98 3.94
CA LYS A 69 -16.56 -18.58 3.53
C LYS A 69 -15.21 -18.03 3.11
N TYR A 70 -14.14 -18.28 3.87
CA TYR A 70 -12.79 -17.86 3.53
C TYR A 70 -12.31 -18.53 2.23
N LEU A 71 -12.50 -19.85 2.11
CA LEU A 71 -12.14 -20.59 0.90
C LEU A 71 -12.87 -20.03 -0.33
N GLY A 72 -14.18 -19.84 -0.25
CA GLY A 72 -14.96 -19.30 -1.38
C GLY A 72 -14.60 -17.87 -1.74
N SER A 73 -14.13 -17.04 -0.80
CA SER A 73 -13.60 -15.70 -1.11
C SER A 73 -12.27 -15.79 -1.86
N GLN A 74 -11.35 -16.62 -1.38
CA GLN A 74 -10.06 -16.90 -2.01
C GLN A 74 -10.21 -17.44 -3.42
N GLU A 75 -11.09 -18.43 -3.64
CA GLU A 75 -11.36 -18.98 -4.97
C GLU A 75 -11.84 -17.90 -5.96
N LYS A 76 -12.73 -17.01 -5.51
CA LYS A 76 -13.19 -15.86 -6.31
C LYS A 76 -12.07 -14.88 -6.61
N GLY A 77 -11.19 -14.61 -5.65
CA GLY A 77 -10.01 -13.75 -5.83
C GLY A 77 -9.05 -14.32 -6.87
N ILE A 78 -8.73 -15.61 -6.76
CA ILE A 78 -7.86 -16.32 -7.71
C ILE A 78 -8.48 -16.35 -9.11
N ALA A 79 -9.78 -16.66 -9.24
CA ALA A 79 -10.49 -16.64 -10.52
C ALA A 79 -10.50 -15.24 -11.16
N ARG A 80 -10.69 -14.19 -10.36
CA ARG A 80 -10.61 -12.79 -10.80
C ARG A 80 -9.22 -12.45 -11.33
N LYS A 81 -8.16 -12.86 -10.62
CA LYS A 81 -6.77 -12.70 -11.08
C LYS A 81 -6.57 -13.36 -12.44
N ALA A 82 -6.90 -14.64 -12.58
CA ALA A 82 -6.73 -15.39 -13.82
C ALA A 82 -7.50 -14.73 -14.97
N SER A 83 -8.74 -14.26 -14.72
CA SER A 83 -9.56 -13.56 -15.71
C SER A 83 -8.93 -12.24 -16.19
N LEU A 84 -8.39 -11.44 -15.27
CA LEU A 84 -7.74 -10.16 -15.60
C LEU A 84 -6.42 -10.39 -16.35
N GLU A 85 -5.60 -11.33 -15.90
CA GLU A 85 -4.34 -11.68 -16.56
C GLU A 85 -4.57 -12.22 -17.98
N MET A 86 -5.60 -13.04 -18.18
CA MET A 86 -5.97 -13.53 -19.50
C MET A 86 -6.52 -12.41 -20.41
N ALA A 87 -7.40 -11.55 -19.86
CA ALA A 87 -8.03 -10.48 -20.63
C ALA A 87 -7.03 -9.43 -21.14
N PHE A 88 -5.96 -9.19 -20.41
CA PHE A 88 -4.97 -8.15 -20.72
C PHE A 88 -3.56 -8.70 -20.97
N SER A 89 -3.44 -9.99 -21.26
CA SER A 89 -2.18 -10.64 -21.59
C SER A 89 -1.50 -9.94 -22.77
N GLY A 90 -0.23 -9.58 -22.59
CA GLY A 90 0.58 -8.91 -23.61
C GLY A 90 0.22 -7.43 -23.87
N ASN A 91 -0.77 -6.87 -23.17
CA ASN A 91 -1.13 -5.47 -23.35
C ASN A 91 -0.15 -4.57 -22.56
N PRO A 92 0.59 -3.63 -23.22
CA PRO A 92 1.57 -2.79 -22.54
C PRO A 92 0.95 -1.63 -21.74
N TRP A 93 -0.36 -1.37 -21.91
CA TRP A 93 -1.05 -0.24 -21.28
C TRP A 93 -1.85 -0.62 -20.04
N ILE A 94 -2.13 -1.91 -19.82
CA ILE A 94 -2.98 -2.38 -18.74
C ILE A 94 -2.22 -3.43 -17.93
N SER A 95 -2.19 -3.24 -16.60
CA SER A 95 -1.63 -4.23 -15.69
C SER A 95 -2.44 -4.32 -14.41
N SER A 96 -2.45 -5.50 -13.78
CA SER A 96 -3.21 -5.77 -12.55
C SER A 96 -2.26 -6.02 -11.39
N PHE A 97 -2.58 -5.43 -10.24
CA PHE A 97 -1.82 -5.47 -9.00
C PHE A 97 -2.74 -5.93 -7.87
N PHE A 98 -2.28 -6.92 -7.11
CA PHE A 98 -3.14 -7.64 -6.20
C PHE A 98 -2.64 -7.54 -4.75
N ALA A 99 -3.52 -7.10 -3.85
CA ALA A 99 -3.34 -7.36 -2.43
C ALA A 99 -3.43 -8.87 -2.18
N SER A 100 -2.56 -9.42 -1.35
CA SER A 100 -2.61 -10.86 -1.03
C SER A 100 -3.90 -11.22 -0.30
N HIS A 101 -4.29 -10.42 0.67
CA HIS A 101 -5.52 -10.57 1.42
C HIS A 101 -6.50 -9.45 1.05
N THR A 102 -7.00 -8.70 2.02
CA THR A 102 -7.69 -7.44 1.81
C THR A 102 -6.76 -6.28 2.10
N PHE A 103 -7.10 -5.07 1.63
CA PHE A 103 -6.31 -3.88 1.92
C PHE A 103 -6.00 -3.71 3.41
N GLU A 104 -6.97 -3.94 4.28
CA GLU A 104 -6.83 -3.75 5.72
C GLU A 104 -5.81 -4.71 6.33
N VAL A 105 -5.78 -5.96 5.88
CA VAL A 105 -4.81 -6.96 6.33
C VAL A 105 -3.42 -6.65 5.80
N ASP A 106 -3.30 -6.38 4.51
CA ASP A 106 -2.02 -6.08 3.85
C ASP A 106 -1.43 -4.74 4.31
N PHE A 107 -2.27 -3.78 4.72
CA PHE A 107 -1.83 -2.55 5.37
C PHE A 107 -1.11 -2.83 6.70
N VAL A 108 -1.66 -3.72 7.54
CA VAL A 108 -1.00 -4.14 8.79
C VAL A 108 0.25 -4.95 8.48
N SER A 109 0.19 -5.90 7.54
CA SER A 109 1.31 -6.73 7.09
C SER A 109 2.50 -5.91 6.57
N ALA A 110 2.23 -4.76 5.96
CA ALA A 110 3.27 -3.83 5.51
C ALA A 110 3.99 -3.08 6.65
N GLY A 111 3.71 -3.43 7.92
CA GLY A 111 4.35 -2.81 9.10
C GLY A 111 3.58 -1.62 9.68
N ASN A 112 2.35 -1.40 9.27
CA ASN A 112 1.52 -0.27 9.73
C ASN A 112 0.63 -0.60 10.95
N ALA A 113 0.90 -1.67 11.68
CA ALA A 113 0.13 -2.06 12.87
C ALA A 113 -0.07 -0.87 13.83
N ARG A 114 0.97 -0.05 14.05
CA ARG A 114 0.91 1.13 14.93
C ARG A 114 -0.19 2.13 14.53
N LYS A 115 -0.48 2.26 13.23
CA LYS A 115 -1.56 3.16 12.76
C LYS A 115 -2.93 2.60 13.09
N MET A 116 -3.09 1.26 12.98
CA MET A 116 -4.30 0.57 13.44
C MET A 116 -4.48 0.64 14.96
N LEU A 117 -3.39 0.51 15.73
CA LEU A 117 -3.42 0.70 17.18
C LEU A 117 -3.95 2.09 17.56
N GLY A 118 -3.55 3.12 16.82
CA GLY A 118 -3.94 4.50 17.06
C GLY A 118 -5.45 4.77 16.95
N ILE A 119 -6.22 3.90 16.29
CA ILE A 119 -7.67 4.04 16.14
C ILE A 119 -8.47 3.20 17.14
N LEU A 120 -7.83 2.30 17.91
CA LEU A 120 -8.55 1.41 18.84
C LEU A 120 -9.42 2.15 19.86
N PRO A 121 -8.99 3.29 20.46
CA PRO A 121 -9.84 4.06 21.38
C PRO A 121 -11.06 4.70 20.71
N ASP A 122 -11.00 4.93 19.40
CA ASP A 122 -12.12 5.45 18.61
C ASP A 122 -13.16 4.35 18.30
N VAL A 123 -12.68 3.08 18.22
CA VAL A 123 -13.48 1.90 17.84
C VAL A 123 -14.05 1.18 19.06
N TYR A 124 -13.28 1.05 20.13
CA TYR A 124 -13.65 0.31 21.33
C TYR A 124 -13.65 1.21 22.56
N LYS A 125 -14.63 1.02 23.44
CA LYS A 125 -14.74 1.75 24.72
C LYS A 125 -14.17 0.92 25.88
N ASP A 126 -14.26 -0.39 25.80
CA ASP A 126 -13.81 -1.30 26.83
C ASP A 126 -12.29 -1.52 26.81
N LYS A 127 -11.64 -1.29 27.95
CA LYS A 127 -10.18 -1.38 28.09
C LYS A 127 -9.63 -2.81 27.84
N ALA A 128 -10.39 -3.85 28.26
CA ALA A 128 -9.96 -5.23 28.04
C ALA A 128 -9.99 -5.59 26.55
N THR A 129 -11.04 -5.16 25.85
CA THR A 129 -11.15 -5.32 24.38
C THR A 129 -10.01 -4.58 23.65
N ILE A 130 -9.67 -3.36 24.08
CA ILE A 130 -8.54 -2.60 23.52
C ILE A 130 -7.22 -3.36 23.75
N ALA A 131 -6.97 -3.88 24.95
CA ALA A 131 -5.76 -4.63 25.27
C ALA A 131 -5.62 -5.90 24.41
N THR A 132 -6.71 -6.65 24.26
CA THR A 132 -6.75 -7.84 23.38
C THR A 132 -6.49 -7.45 21.93
N ALA A 133 -7.19 -6.44 21.42
CA ALA A 133 -7.02 -5.97 20.04
C ALA A 133 -5.59 -5.48 19.76
N LYS A 134 -4.95 -4.84 20.75
CA LYS A 134 -3.55 -4.42 20.68
C LYS A 134 -2.64 -5.65 20.52
N ALA A 135 -2.75 -6.62 21.42
CA ALA A 135 -1.93 -7.84 21.38
C ALA A 135 -2.07 -8.60 20.06
N GLU A 136 -3.29 -8.68 19.50
CA GLU A 136 -3.54 -9.33 18.21
C GLU A 136 -2.93 -8.54 17.04
N LEU A 137 -3.06 -7.22 17.01
CA LEU A 137 -2.49 -6.39 15.93
C LEU A 137 -0.95 -6.32 15.98
N GLU A 138 -0.34 -6.49 17.15
CA GLU A 138 1.12 -6.55 17.33
C GLU A 138 1.70 -7.96 17.10
N SER A 139 0.85 -8.96 16.89
CA SER A 139 1.28 -10.34 16.60
C SER A 139 1.96 -10.43 15.22
N ALA A 140 2.90 -11.37 15.10
CA ALA A 140 3.47 -11.76 13.80
C ALA A 140 2.55 -12.73 13.03
N ASP A 141 1.51 -13.28 13.69
CA ASP A 141 0.58 -14.25 13.12
C ASP A 141 -0.52 -13.52 12.33
N VAL A 142 -0.57 -13.77 11.02
CA VAL A 142 -1.59 -13.20 10.12
C VAL A 142 -3.02 -13.60 10.53
N ALA A 143 -3.19 -14.77 11.13
CA ALA A 143 -4.50 -15.21 11.61
C ALA A 143 -5.01 -14.30 12.75
N LEU A 144 -4.12 -13.78 13.59
CA LEU A 144 -4.47 -12.88 14.69
C LEU A 144 -4.66 -11.44 14.21
N TYR A 145 -3.61 -10.82 13.63
CA TYR A 145 -3.73 -9.42 13.22
C TYR A 145 -4.73 -9.23 12.07
N GLY A 146 -4.78 -10.18 11.13
CA GLY A 146 -5.72 -10.14 10.01
C GLY A 146 -7.16 -10.27 10.47
N GLN A 147 -7.45 -11.23 11.38
CA GLN A 147 -8.79 -11.36 11.95
C GLN A 147 -9.21 -10.10 12.70
N ARG A 148 -8.30 -9.45 13.44
CA ARG A 148 -8.60 -8.21 14.14
C ARG A 148 -8.86 -7.06 13.17
N ALA A 149 -8.02 -6.89 12.15
CA ALA A 149 -8.20 -5.87 11.11
C ALA A 149 -9.55 -6.02 10.40
N LEU A 150 -9.91 -7.24 10.00
CA LEU A 150 -11.20 -7.54 9.38
C LEU A 150 -12.38 -7.32 10.34
N THR A 151 -12.24 -7.65 11.62
CA THR A 151 -13.27 -7.42 12.63
C THR A 151 -13.54 -5.93 12.79
N ILE A 152 -12.50 -5.11 12.87
CA ILE A 152 -12.64 -3.65 12.93
C ILE A 152 -13.32 -3.12 11.66
N ALA A 153 -12.86 -3.56 10.47
CA ALA A 153 -13.41 -3.12 9.20
C ALA A 153 -14.88 -3.48 9.01
N ASN A 154 -15.30 -4.68 9.44
CA ASN A 154 -16.67 -5.14 9.31
C ASN A 154 -17.61 -4.48 10.33
N ASN A 155 -17.18 -4.32 11.58
CA ASN A 155 -18.03 -3.78 12.64
C ASN A 155 -18.18 -2.25 12.55
N TYR A 156 -17.14 -1.56 12.14
CA TYR A 156 -17.13 -0.10 12.03
C TYR A 156 -17.53 0.41 10.64
N GLY A 157 -17.43 -0.47 9.64
CA GLY A 157 -17.63 -0.16 8.22
C GLY A 157 -16.33 0.33 7.56
N LYS A 158 -16.04 -0.22 6.38
CA LYS A 158 -14.79 0.07 5.64
C LYS A 158 -14.58 1.57 5.36
N GLY A 159 -15.66 2.30 5.04
CA GLY A 159 -15.59 3.74 4.80
C GLY A 159 -15.22 4.54 6.05
N CYS A 160 -15.84 4.23 7.19
CA CYS A 160 -15.51 4.88 8.47
C CYS A 160 -14.09 4.54 8.92
N LEU A 161 -13.67 3.28 8.76
CA LEU A 161 -12.30 2.85 9.04
C LEU A 161 -11.29 3.64 8.19
N ALA A 162 -11.55 3.79 6.90
CA ALA A 162 -10.68 4.55 5.99
C ALA A 162 -10.52 6.02 6.43
N ILE A 163 -11.59 6.65 6.92
CA ILE A 163 -11.56 8.03 7.46
C ILE A 163 -10.72 8.09 8.75
N LEU A 164 -10.89 7.14 9.67
CA LEU A 164 -10.13 7.10 10.91
C LEU A 164 -8.64 6.86 10.65
N LEU A 165 -8.32 5.88 9.81
CA LEU A 165 -6.94 5.60 9.40
C LEU A 165 -6.34 6.80 8.66
N GLY A 166 -7.08 7.45 7.77
CA GLY A 166 -6.62 8.62 7.04
C GLY A 166 -6.11 9.75 7.94
N LYS A 167 -6.71 9.92 9.12
CA LYS A 167 -6.27 10.88 10.15
C LYS A 167 -4.96 10.46 10.84
N ARG A 168 -4.59 9.18 10.79
CA ARG A 168 -3.39 8.61 11.42
C ARG A 168 -2.25 8.39 10.44
N ILE A 169 -2.49 8.60 9.14
CA ILE A 169 -1.45 8.52 8.11
C ILE A 169 -0.48 9.69 8.26
N ASP A 170 0.77 9.37 8.42
CA ASP A 170 1.91 10.28 8.55
C ASP A 170 3.06 9.86 7.59
N PRO A 171 4.19 10.55 7.57
CA PRO A 171 5.33 10.22 6.70
C PRO A 171 5.97 8.84 6.94
N ASP A 172 5.72 8.19 8.09
CA ASP A 172 6.31 6.90 8.48
C ASP A 172 5.50 5.69 8.01
N VAL A 173 4.37 5.92 7.34
CA VAL A 173 3.56 4.84 6.78
C VAL A 173 4.31 4.14 5.65
N THR A 174 4.38 2.81 5.73
CA THR A 174 4.82 1.98 4.60
C THR A 174 3.68 1.81 3.61
N ILE A 175 3.90 2.19 2.37
CA ILE A 175 2.93 1.94 1.28
C ILE A 175 3.05 0.46 0.89
N PRO A 176 1.96 -0.34 0.90
CA PRO A 176 2.01 -1.72 0.45
C PRO A 176 2.60 -1.86 -0.96
N GLU A 177 3.45 -2.86 -1.16
CA GLU A 177 4.26 -3.03 -2.37
C GLU A 177 3.42 -3.07 -3.66
N TYR A 178 2.29 -3.78 -3.64
CA TYR A 178 1.40 -3.85 -4.80
C TYR A 178 0.85 -2.48 -5.23
N ILE A 179 0.66 -1.55 -4.27
CA ILE A 179 0.26 -0.17 -4.54
C ILE A 179 1.43 0.62 -5.14
N LEU A 180 2.65 0.45 -4.65
CA LEU A 180 3.84 1.08 -5.22
C LEU A 180 4.04 0.64 -6.67
N HIS A 181 3.96 -0.66 -6.95
CA HIS A 181 4.05 -1.19 -8.31
C HIS A 181 2.94 -0.66 -9.22
N ALA A 182 1.72 -0.53 -8.70
CA ALA A 182 0.61 0.06 -9.46
C ALA A 182 0.86 1.52 -9.83
N ILE A 183 1.42 2.31 -8.91
CA ILE A 183 1.80 3.71 -9.14
C ILE A 183 2.92 3.80 -10.17
N ALA A 184 3.98 3.00 -10.03
CA ALA A 184 5.11 2.98 -10.95
C ALA A 184 4.70 2.57 -12.36
N PHE A 185 3.81 1.59 -12.49
CA PHE A 185 3.26 1.21 -13.80
C PHE A 185 2.42 2.34 -14.42
N ALA A 186 1.54 2.98 -13.62
CA ALA A 186 0.69 4.05 -14.11
C ALA A 186 1.51 5.28 -14.58
N HIS A 187 2.65 5.55 -13.94
CA HIS A 187 3.51 6.68 -14.26
C HIS A 187 5.00 6.28 -14.26
N PRO A 188 5.48 5.58 -15.31
CA PRO A 188 6.83 5.02 -15.35
C PRO A 188 7.95 6.06 -15.49
N THR A 189 7.60 7.28 -15.91
CA THR A 189 8.58 8.35 -16.16
C THR A 189 8.24 9.58 -15.35
N VAL A 190 8.64 9.58 -14.09
CA VAL A 190 8.45 10.71 -13.19
C VAL A 190 9.43 11.83 -13.57
N LYS A 191 8.92 13.06 -13.69
CA LYS A 191 9.73 14.23 -14.05
C LYS A 191 10.76 14.52 -12.96
N LYS A 192 11.90 15.06 -13.38
CA LYS A 192 13.00 15.45 -12.49
C LYS A 192 12.55 16.38 -11.36
N GLU A 193 11.71 17.36 -11.68
CA GLU A 193 11.20 18.33 -10.71
C GLU A 193 10.34 17.66 -9.63
N VAL A 194 9.59 16.63 -9.99
CA VAL A 194 8.77 15.85 -9.04
C VAL A 194 9.68 15.05 -8.12
N TRP A 195 10.70 14.36 -8.67
CA TRP A 195 11.69 13.65 -7.86
C TRP A 195 12.45 14.60 -6.92
N PHE A 196 12.83 15.78 -7.41
CA PHE A 196 13.44 16.79 -6.57
C PHE A 196 12.54 17.14 -5.38
N ASN A 197 11.25 17.42 -5.65
CA ASN A 197 10.29 17.78 -4.60
C ASN A 197 10.07 16.63 -3.58
N VAL A 198 10.02 15.40 -4.05
CA VAL A 198 9.91 14.20 -3.18
C VAL A 198 11.12 14.09 -2.26
N LEU A 199 12.33 14.16 -2.81
CA LEU A 199 13.56 14.03 -2.05
C LEU A 199 13.79 15.22 -1.10
N ASP A 200 13.47 16.45 -1.52
CA ASP A 200 13.56 17.64 -0.66
C ASP A 200 12.55 17.57 0.50
N TYR A 201 11.34 17.07 0.25
CA TYR A 201 10.37 16.83 1.30
C TYR A 201 10.88 15.79 2.33
N ARG A 202 11.45 14.67 1.85
CA ARG A 202 12.01 13.64 2.75
C ARG A 202 13.21 14.16 3.53
N LEU A 203 14.10 14.90 2.88
CA LEU A 203 15.25 15.53 3.54
C LEU A 203 14.81 16.48 4.67
N LYS A 204 13.77 17.29 4.46
CA LYS A 204 13.22 18.16 5.51
C LYS A 204 12.70 17.38 6.71
N LEU A 205 12.04 16.26 6.47
CA LEU A 205 11.58 15.38 7.56
C LEU A 205 12.75 14.79 8.36
N LEU A 206 13.83 14.43 7.68
CA LEU A 206 15.06 13.92 8.32
C LEU A 206 15.78 15.00 9.10
N GLU A 207 15.79 16.25 8.63
CA GLU A 207 16.37 17.41 9.35
C GLU A 207 15.57 17.76 10.62
N ASP A 208 14.24 17.56 10.58
CA ASP A 208 13.37 17.78 11.74
C ASP A 208 13.45 16.62 12.74
N ASP A 209 14.03 15.48 12.35
CA ASP A 209 14.25 14.33 13.22
C ASP A 209 15.53 14.52 14.05
N LEU A 210 15.36 14.55 15.37
CA LEU A 210 16.49 14.73 16.33
C LEU A 210 17.51 13.57 16.31
N VAL A 211 17.22 12.48 15.65
CA VAL A 211 18.07 11.28 15.58
C VAL A 211 19.01 11.34 14.37
N THR A 212 18.60 11.99 13.30
CA THR A 212 19.39 12.05 12.06
C THR A 212 20.52 13.09 12.18
N PRO A 213 21.79 12.71 11.89
CA PRO A 213 22.91 13.65 11.95
C PRO A 213 22.76 14.79 10.91
N LEU A 214 22.81 16.04 11.35
CA LEU A 214 22.71 17.21 10.47
C LEU A 214 23.80 17.26 9.40
N GLU A 215 24.97 16.70 9.67
CA GLU A 215 26.06 16.62 8.70
C GLU A 215 25.67 15.78 7.50
N GLU A 216 25.05 14.61 7.71
CA GLU A 216 24.56 13.74 6.64
C GLU A 216 23.47 14.42 5.82
N CYS A 217 22.55 15.14 6.47
CA CYS A 217 21.53 15.94 5.79
C CYS A 217 22.15 17.03 4.92
N ASN A 218 23.17 17.73 5.42
CA ASN A 218 23.85 18.78 4.67
C ASN A 218 24.61 18.22 3.45
N GLU A 219 25.27 17.07 3.57
CA GLU A 219 25.93 16.42 2.43
C GLU A 219 24.91 15.98 1.38
N PHE A 220 23.81 15.35 1.79
CA PHE A 220 22.76 14.97 0.85
C PHE A 220 22.10 16.19 0.20
N ARG A 221 21.94 17.31 0.91
CA ARG A 221 21.43 18.56 0.33
C ARG A 221 22.31 19.08 -0.82
N LYS A 222 23.63 18.93 -0.72
CA LYS A 222 24.55 19.27 -1.84
C LYS A 222 24.28 18.37 -3.04
N LYS A 223 24.11 17.05 -2.82
CA LYS A 223 23.78 16.09 -3.89
C LYS A 223 22.42 16.40 -4.53
N LEU A 224 21.42 16.74 -3.72
CA LEU A 224 20.11 17.13 -4.20
C LEU A 224 20.17 18.42 -5.05
N THR A 225 21.02 19.36 -4.67
CA THR A 225 21.28 20.57 -5.45
C THR A 225 21.95 20.25 -6.79
N ALA A 226 22.97 19.39 -6.78
CA ALA A 226 23.63 18.90 -7.99
C ALA A 226 22.65 18.18 -8.93
N PHE A 227 21.73 17.37 -8.36
CA PHE A 227 20.63 16.76 -9.13
C PHE A 227 19.74 17.83 -9.76
N ARG A 228 19.31 18.84 -9.01
CA ARG A 228 18.50 19.94 -9.54
C ARG A 228 19.17 20.66 -10.68
N ASN A 229 20.49 20.90 -10.58
CA ASN A 229 21.29 21.57 -11.61
C ASN A 229 21.58 20.69 -12.84
N GLY A 230 21.36 19.36 -12.74
CA GLY A 230 21.66 18.40 -13.81
C GLY A 230 23.11 17.92 -13.82
N GLU A 231 23.84 18.12 -12.74
CA GLU A 231 25.22 17.65 -12.56
C GLU A 231 25.27 16.15 -12.27
N ILE A 232 24.23 15.62 -11.62
CA ILE A 232 23.97 14.19 -11.42
C ILE A 232 22.58 13.85 -11.92
N ASP A 233 22.37 12.60 -12.32
CA ASP A 233 21.09 12.07 -12.77
C ASP A 233 20.26 11.50 -11.60
N PHE A 234 19.05 10.99 -11.92
CA PHE A 234 18.18 10.38 -10.92
C PHE A 234 18.82 9.15 -10.28
N VAL A 235 19.55 8.33 -11.03
CA VAL A 235 20.20 7.12 -10.49
C VAL A 235 21.27 7.51 -9.46
N GLY A 236 22.04 8.56 -9.74
CA GLY A 236 23.02 9.09 -8.81
C GLY A 236 22.40 9.57 -7.50
N VAL A 237 21.41 10.46 -7.53
CA VAL A 237 20.80 11.00 -6.32
C VAL A 237 20.00 9.91 -5.56
N ARG A 238 19.40 8.96 -6.26
CA ARG A 238 18.73 7.79 -5.67
C ARG A 238 19.70 6.95 -4.83
N ASN A 239 20.85 6.60 -5.40
CA ASN A 239 21.87 5.82 -4.71
C ASN A 239 22.44 6.54 -3.49
N GLU A 240 22.64 7.85 -3.57
CA GLU A 240 23.04 8.67 -2.44
C GLU A 240 21.97 8.64 -1.32
N MET A 241 20.67 8.76 -1.64
CA MET A 241 19.57 8.65 -0.66
C MET A 241 19.54 7.29 0.02
N LEU A 242 19.61 6.20 -0.78
CA LEU A 242 19.62 4.84 -0.28
C LEU A 242 20.81 4.55 0.66
N SER A 243 21.96 5.15 0.36
CA SER A 243 23.20 4.97 1.16
C SER A 243 23.20 5.81 2.43
N ALA A 244 22.83 7.08 2.34
CA ALA A 244 22.87 8.00 3.47
C ALA A 244 21.77 7.71 4.51
N PHE A 245 20.57 7.33 4.04
CA PHE A 245 19.40 7.15 4.90
C PHE A 245 18.73 5.78 4.68
N PRO A 246 19.41 4.66 5.01
CA PRO A 246 18.91 3.32 4.68
C PRO A 246 17.59 2.95 5.37
N GLY A 247 17.24 3.62 6.48
CA GLY A 247 16.00 3.43 7.22
C GLY A 247 14.81 4.28 6.74
N ASP A 248 15.02 5.21 5.80
CA ASP A 248 13.95 6.09 5.36
C ASP A 248 12.91 5.37 4.48
N ARG A 249 11.62 5.68 4.68
CA ARG A 249 10.50 5.06 3.96
C ARG A 249 10.48 5.32 2.46
N ILE A 250 11.15 6.38 2.00
CA ILE A 250 11.31 6.64 0.57
C ILE A 250 12.06 5.52 -0.15
N ASN A 251 12.91 4.79 0.56
CA ASN A 251 13.72 3.72 -0.03
C ASN A 251 12.86 2.61 -0.64
N ASP A 252 11.70 2.32 -0.05
CA ASP A 252 10.76 1.34 -0.62
C ASP A 252 10.23 1.82 -1.98
N VAL A 253 10.00 3.12 -2.11
CA VAL A 253 9.57 3.75 -3.37
C VAL A 253 10.71 3.79 -4.38
N LEU A 254 11.89 4.24 -3.96
CA LEU A 254 13.07 4.38 -4.84
C LEU A 254 13.55 3.05 -5.44
N LYS A 255 13.26 1.92 -4.78
CA LYS A 255 13.56 0.57 -5.29
C LYS A 255 12.63 0.12 -6.42
N VAL A 256 11.43 0.69 -6.48
CA VAL A 256 10.40 0.33 -7.48
C VAL A 256 10.51 1.18 -8.73
N PHE A 257 11.04 2.41 -8.61
CA PHE A 257 11.31 3.34 -9.71
C PHE A 257 12.79 3.33 -10.11
#